data_f9534e35ea156a0b8c87e8bc1239b2a2
#
_entry.id   f9534e35ea156a0b8c87e8bc1239b2a2
#
_cell.length_a   1.000
_cell.length_b   1.000
_cell.length_c   1.000
_cell.angle_alpha   90.00
_cell.angle_beta   90.00
_cell.angle_gamma   90.00
#
_symmetry.space_group_name_H-M   'P 1'
#
loop_
_entity.id
_entity.type
_entity.pdbx_description
1 polymer ?
#
loop_
_entity_poly.entity_id
_entity_poly.type
_entity_poly.pdbx_seq_one_letter_code
_entity_poly.pdbx_strand_id
1 'polypeptide(L)'
;DGFDFTPIYNVDFIYKSDELTPDEVIDIAGMKSLWGQGVEEAEIAVEGIKVHKDNIRILSPDKNPTLKIMLPNGINFMKFRSSEEEYDKLYSELGYVTINIVGECERNIWNNKISPQVMIKDYEIVDRANYYF
;
A
#
# COMPACT_ATOMS: atom_id res chain seq x y z
N ASP A 1 -11.89 -15.41 -2.08
CA ASP A 1 -11.80 -15.94 -0.80
C ASP A 1 -10.66 -15.42 0.02
N GLY A 2 -10.42 -14.82 0.73
CA GLY A 2 -9.36 -14.32 1.54
C GLY A 2 -9.29 -12.83 1.62
N PHE A 3 -9.97 -12.11 0.77
CA PHE A 3 -9.92 -10.66 0.81
C PHE A 3 -11.23 -10.11 1.38
N ASP A 4 -11.20 -9.74 2.66
CA ASP A 4 -12.40 -9.34 3.40
C ASP A 4 -12.86 -7.91 3.12
N PHE A 5 -12.07 -7.12 2.36
CA PHE A 5 -12.41 -5.74 2.08
C PHE A 5 -13.45 -5.58 0.98
N THR A 6 -13.61 -6.56 0.12
CA THR A 6 -14.48 -6.46 -1.05
C THR A 6 -15.92 -6.09 -0.72
N PRO A 7 -16.53 -6.61 0.36
CA PRO A 7 -17.90 -6.22 0.70
C PRO A 7 -18.02 -4.79 1.22
N ILE A 8 -16.92 -4.19 1.70
CA ILE A 8 -16.92 -2.87 2.32
C ILE A 8 -16.51 -1.80 1.31
N TYR A 9 -15.54 -2.12 0.46
CA TYR A 9 -14.97 -1.18 -0.49
C TYR A 9 -15.34 -1.55 -1.91
N ASN A 10 -15.54 -0.53 -2.72
CA ASN A 10 -15.86 -0.70 -4.13
C ASN A 10 -14.54 -0.82 -4.90
N VAL A 11 -13.97 -2.01 -4.89
CA VAL A 11 -12.65 -2.27 -5.47
C VAL A 11 -12.78 -2.54 -6.96
N ASP A 12 -12.04 -1.78 -7.77
CA ASP A 12 -12.07 -1.91 -9.23
C ASP A 12 -11.11 -2.97 -9.76
N PHE A 13 -9.96 -3.13 -9.10
CA PHE A 13 -8.92 -4.06 -9.53
C PHE A 13 -8.33 -4.79 -8.33
N ILE A 14 -8.04 -6.06 -8.51
CA ILE A 14 -7.40 -6.90 -7.49
C ILE A 14 -6.11 -7.45 -8.05
N TYR A 15 -5.01 -7.25 -7.32
CA TYR A 15 -3.68 -7.72 -7.71
C TYR A 15 -3.06 -8.52 -6.59
N LYS A 16 -2.19 -9.45 -6.95
CA LYS A 16 -1.22 -9.98 -5.98
C LYS A 16 0.00 -9.08 -6.00
N SER A 17 0.73 -9.05 -4.89
CA SER A 17 1.85 -8.12 -4.75
C SER A 17 2.93 -8.29 -5.83
N ASP A 18 3.11 -9.51 -6.34
CA ASP A 18 4.08 -9.78 -7.40
C ASP A 18 3.54 -9.51 -8.79
N GLU A 19 2.23 -9.25 -8.93
CA GLU A 19 1.60 -8.95 -10.22
C GLU A 19 1.49 -7.45 -10.48
N LEU A 20 1.47 -6.65 -9.43
CA LEU A 20 1.31 -5.21 -9.58
C LEU A 20 2.64 -4.58 -9.98
N THR A 21 2.64 -3.86 -11.11
CA THR A 21 3.83 -3.18 -11.60
C THR A 21 3.75 -1.68 -11.37
N PRO A 22 4.91 -0.99 -11.29
CA PRO A 22 4.91 0.47 -11.19
C PRO A 22 4.14 1.17 -12.31
N ASP A 23 4.26 0.66 -13.54
CA ASP A 23 3.56 1.25 -14.68
C ASP A 23 2.06 1.16 -14.52
N GLU A 24 1.55 0.05 -13.99
CA GLU A 24 0.11 -0.11 -13.75
C GLU A 24 -0.39 0.89 -12.73
N VAL A 25 0.36 1.13 -11.65
CA VAL A 25 -0.02 2.11 -10.65
C VAL A 25 -0.10 3.50 -11.28
N ILE A 26 0.88 3.86 -12.09
CA ILE A 26 0.90 5.16 -12.77
C ILE A 26 -0.26 5.27 -13.75
N ASP A 27 -0.54 4.21 -14.50
CA ASP A 27 -1.64 4.21 -15.47
C ASP A 27 -2.99 4.35 -14.78
N ILE A 28 -3.22 3.60 -13.71
CA ILE A 28 -4.49 3.68 -12.98
C ILE A 28 -4.65 5.07 -12.37
N ALA A 29 -3.59 5.63 -11.81
CA ALA A 29 -3.63 6.98 -11.27
C ALA A 29 -3.96 8.00 -12.35
N GLY A 30 -3.49 7.76 -13.58
CA GLY A 30 -3.77 8.64 -14.70
C GLY A 30 -5.21 8.62 -15.16
N MET A 31 -5.95 7.58 -14.87
CA MET A 31 -7.36 7.47 -15.26
C MET A 31 -8.23 8.53 -14.60
N LYS A 32 -7.79 9.08 -13.46
CA LYS A 32 -8.55 10.15 -12.79
C LYS A 32 -8.86 11.30 -13.72
N SER A 33 -7.89 11.70 -14.53
CA SER A 33 -8.04 12.84 -15.41
C SER A 33 -8.99 12.56 -16.58
N LEU A 34 -9.17 11.27 -16.90
CA LEU A 34 -10.07 10.85 -17.98
C LEU A 34 -11.52 10.78 -17.51
N TRP A 35 -11.72 10.52 -16.22
CA TRP A 35 -13.07 10.33 -15.67
C TRP A 35 -13.75 11.65 -15.31
N GLY A 36 -12.99 12.73 -15.17
CA GLY A 36 -13.53 14.04 -14.86
C GLY A 36 -13.91 14.22 -13.39
N GLN A 37 -14.50 15.36 -13.10
CA GLN A 37 -14.91 15.69 -11.74
C GLN A 37 -16.15 14.93 -11.34
N GLY A 38 -16.19 14.56 -10.05
CA GLY A 38 -17.34 13.86 -9.50
C GLY A 38 -17.32 12.37 -9.66
N VAL A 39 -16.32 11.83 -10.34
CA VAL A 39 -16.13 10.38 -10.48
C VAL A 39 -15.21 9.91 -9.38
N GLU A 40 -15.58 8.84 -8.69
CA GLU A 40 -14.76 8.28 -7.64
C GLU A 40 -13.44 7.77 -8.20
N GLU A 41 -12.39 7.89 -7.40
CA GLU A 41 -11.09 7.39 -7.78
C GLU A 41 -11.09 5.86 -7.80
N ALA A 42 -10.30 5.28 -8.69
CA ALA A 42 -10.17 3.84 -8.77
C ALA A 42 -9.49 3.31 -7.52
N GLU A 43 -10.09 2.30 -6.92
CA GLU A 43 -9.51 1.62 -5.78
C GLU A 43 -8.98 0.27 -6.21
N ILE A 44 -7.81 -0.07 -5.68
CA ILE A 44 -7.23 -1.38 -5.92
C ILE A 44 -7.07 -2.13 -4.61
N ALA A 45 -7.10 -3.44 -4.72
CA ALA A 45 -6.76 -4.33 -3.63
C ALA A 45 -5.48 -5.05 -4.01
N VAL A 46 -4.54 -5.14 -3.07
CA VAL A 46 -3.28 -5.84 -3.28
C VAL A 46 -3.11 -6.88 -2.20
N GLU A 47 -2.95 -8.12 -2.60
CA GLU A 47 -2.86 -9.27 -1.70
C GLU A 47 -1.44 -9.76 -1.56
N GLY A 48 -1.11 -10.22 -0.36
CA GLY A 48 0.14 -10.95 -0.14
C GLY A 48 1.39 -10.09 -0.11
N ILE A 49 1.28 -8.84 0.34
CA ILE A 49 2.45 -7.98 0.49
C ILE A 49 3.26 -8.45 1.69
N LYS A 50 4.52 -8.81 1.45
CA LYS A 50 5.42 -9.21 2.52
C LYS A 50 6.22 -7.99 2.98
N VAL A 51 6.04 -7.63 4.25
CA VAL A 51 6.68 -6.48 4.85
C VAL A 51 7.83 -6.95 5.73
N HIS A 52 9.03 -6.63 5.31
CA HIS A 52 10.26 -6.90 6.08
C HIS A 52 10.67 -5.62 6.81
N LYS A 53 11.53 -5.76 7.80
CA LYS A 53 11.98 -4.60 8.59
C LYS A 53 12.60 -3.49 7.74
N ASP A 54 13.19 -3.85 6.61
CA ASP A 54 13.84 -2.89 5.73
C ASP A 54 12.86 -2.25 4.74
N ASN A 55 11.62 -2.75 4.67
CA ASN A 55 10.60 -2.25 3.75
C ASN A 55 9.65 -1.26 4.40
N ILE A 56 9.66 -1.14 5.72
CA ILE A 56 8.68 -0.33 6.42
C ILE A 56 9.36 0.77 7.21
N ARG A 57 8.76 1.96 7.18
CA ARG A 57 9.22 3.12 7.95
C ARG A 57 8.03 3.86 8.51
N ILE A 58 8.27 4.60 9.59
CA ILE A 58 7.30 5.56 10.09
C ILE A 58 7.89 6.96 9.93
N LEU A 59 7.12 7.82 9.28
CA LEU A 59 7.53 9.19 9.00
C LEU A 59 6.81 10.13 9.95
N SER A 60 7.52 11.19 10.40
CA SER A 60 6.97 12.23 11.26
C SER A 60 6.21 11.66 12.47
N PRO A 61 6.84 10.79 13.28
CA PRO A 61 6.12 10.10 14.35
C PRO A 61 5.58 11.04 15.43
N ASP A 62 6.16 12.24 15.56
CA ASP A 62 5.77 13.17 16.61
C ASP A 62 4.60 14.07 16.22
N LYS A 63 4.31 14.21 14.93
CA LYS A 63 3.28 15.14 14.45
C LYS A 63 2.18 14.40 13.69
N ASN A 64 2.52 13.92 12.51
CA ASN A 64 1.56 13.22 11.65
C ASN A 64 2.15 11.88 11.25
N PRO A 65 2.06 10.88 12.12
CA PRO A 65 2.67 9.59 11.82
C PRO A 65 2.14 9.03 10.50
N THR A 66 3.04 8.67 9.61
CA THR A 66 2.70 8.12 8.31
C THR A 66 3.49 6.83 8.11
N LEU A 67 2.79 5.74 7.85
CA LEU A 67 3.45 4.49 7.49
C LEU A 67 3.84 4.54 6.03
N LYS A 68 5.04 4.07 5.74
CA LYS A 68 5.54 3.93 4.38
C LYS A 68 6.06 2.51 4.19
N ILE A 69 5.51 1.82 3.22
CA ILE A 69 5.95 0.47 2.87
C ILE A 69 6.50 0.55 1.44
N MET A 70 7.73 0.09 1.27
CA MET A 70 8.44 0.18 0.00
C MET A 70 8.65 -1.20 -0.58
N LEU A 71 8.11 -1.46 -1.76
CA LEU A 71 8.35 -2.71 -2.45
C LEU A 71 9.64 -2.64 -3.26
N PRO A 72 10.30 -3.79 -3.49
CA PRO A 72 11.53 -3.80 -4.27
C PRO A 72 11.37 -3.27 -5.69
N ASN A 73 10.17 -3.32 -6.25
CA ASN A 73 9.93 -2.84 -7.61
C ASN A 73 9.72 -1.34 -7.69
N GLY A 74 9.76 -0.62 -6.57
CA GLY A 74 9.67 0.83 -6.54
C GLY A 74 8.30 1.40 -6.19
N ILE A 75 7.31 0.56 -5.98
CA ILE A 75 5.99 1.01 -5.54
C ILE A 75 6.04 1.31 -4.05
N ASN A 76 5.57 2.50 -3.68
CA ASN A 76 5.47 2.91 -2.28
C ASN A 76 4.00 2.88 -1.85
N PHE A 77 3.76 2.31 -0.68
CA PHE A 77 2.43 2.31 -0.06
C PHE A 77 2.50 3.23 1.16
N MET A 78 1.59 4.20 1.20
CA MET A 78 1.57 5.21 2.27
C MET A 78 0.25 5.18 3.00
N LYS A 79 0.30 5.30 4.33
CA LYS A 79 -0.91 5.40 5.15
C LYS A 79 -0.74 6.58 6.10
N PHE A 80 -1.47 7.66 5.86
CA PHE A 80 -1.46 8.83 6.72
C PHE A 80 -2.24 8.56 8.00
N ARG A 81 -1.97 9.34 9.02
CA ARG A 81 -2.65 9.25 10.32
C ARG A 81 -2.54 7.86 10.95
N SER A 82 -1.37 7.29 10.79
CA SER A 82 -1.05 6.01 11.41
C SER A 82 -0.55 6.24 12.83
N SER A 83 -0.24 5.17 13.54
CA SER A 83 0.32 5.25 14.88
C SER A 83 1.57 4.41 14.97
N GLU A 84 2.35 4.65 16.02
CA GLU A 84 3.51 3.80 16.29
C GLU A 84 3.08 2.37 16.58
N GLU A 85 1.88 2.19 17.13
CA GLU A 85 1.35 0.85 17.37
C GLU A 85 1.14 0.10 16.07
N GLU A 86 0.64 0.77 15.02
CA GLU A 86 0.48 0.16 13.71
C GLU A 86 1.84 -0.21 13.13
N TYR A 87 2.82 0.67 13.28
CA TYR A 87 4.17 0.38 12.82
C TYR A 87 4.71 -0.87 13.51
N ASP A 88 4.55 -0.97 14.82
CA ASP A 88 5.05 -2.11 15.60
C ASP A 88 4.37 -3.41 15.17
N LYS A 89 3.08 -3.35 14.84
CA LYS A 89 2.36 -4.53 14.36
C LYS A 89 2.88 -5.02 13.02
N LEU A 90 3.33 -4.12 12.18
CA LEU A 90 3.81 -4.45 10.83
C LEU A 90 5.31 -4.69 10.78
N TYR A 91 6.01 -4.39 11.85
CA TYR A 91 7.46 -4.57 11.91
C TYR A 91 7.80 -5.98 12.37
N SER A 92 8.74 -6.61 11.70
CA SER A 92 9.26 -7.90 12.12
C SER A 92 10.79 -7.88 12.03
N GLU A 93 11.43 -8.08 13.16
CA GLU A 93 12.89 -8.09 13.22
C GLU A 93 13.49 -9.32 12.55
N LEU A 94 12.83 -10.47 12.69
CA LEU A 94 13.39 -11.76 12.30
C LEU A 94 12.68 -12.40 11.11
N GLY A 95 11.77 -11.70 10.47
CA GLY A 95 11.02 -12.28 9.39
C GLY A 95 10.20 -11.25 8.64
N TYR A 96 8.93 -11.54 8.43
CA TYR A 96 8.06 -10.66 7.70
C TYR A 96 6.61 -10.78 8.16
N VAL A 97 5.85 -9.74 7.85
CA VAL A 97 4.40 -9.71 8.08
C VAL A 97 3.75 -9.64 6.71
N THR A 98 2.80 -10.52 6.44
CA THR A 98 2.06 -10.51 5.18
C THR A 98 0.74 -9.78 5.38
N ILE A 99 0.48 -8.83 4.51
CA ILE A 99 -0.73 -8.01 4.60
C ILE A 99 -1.45 -7.95 3.26
N ASN A 100 -2.75 -7.71 3.34
CA ASN A 100 -3.56 -7.31 2.19
C ASN A 100 -3.95 -5.87 2.42
N ILE A 101 -3.98 -5.07 1.36
CA ILE A 101 -4.37 -3.67 1.46
C ILE A 101 -5.46 -3.34 0.45
N VAL A 102 -6.18 -2.26 0.75
CA VAL A 102 -7.02 -1.58 -0.22
C VAL A 102 -6.59 -0.11 -0.24
N GLY A 103 -6.52 0.47 -1.43
CA GLY A 103 -6.05 1.83 -1.55
C GLY A 103 -6.29 2.43 -2.92
N GLU A 104 -5.80 3.65 -3.09
CA GLU A 104 -5.91 4.40 -4.34
C GLU A 104 -4.55 4.62 -4.95
N CYS A 105 -4.47 4.44 -6.27
CA CYS A 105 -3.22 4.68 -6.99
C CYS A 105 -3.01 6.18 -7.18
N GLU A 106 -1.78 6.63 -6.98
CA GLU A 106 -1.40 8.02 -7.14
C GLU A 106 -0.07 8.13 -7.88
N ARG A 107 0.14 9.27 -8.51
CA ARG A 107 1.41 9.65 -9.08
C ARG A 107 2.09 10.62 -8.12
N ASN A 108 3.25 10.24 -7.62
CA ASN A 108 4.03 11.13 -6.78
C ASN A 108 5.06 11.82 -7.67
N ILE A 109 4.92 13.14 -7.85
CA ILE A 109 5.80 13.92 -8.71
C ILE A 109 6.78 14.66 -7.85
N TRP A 110 8.07 14.37 -8.04
CA TRP A 110 9.15 14.99 -7.27
C TRP A 110 10.35 15.17 -8.19
N ASN A 111 10.88 16.38 -8.25
CA ASN A 111 12.03 16.71 -9.12
C ASN A 111 11.84 16.24 -10.57
N ASN A 112 10.64 16.49 -11.12
CA ASN A 112 10.27 16.09 -12.49
C ASN A 112 10.26 14.58 -12.72
N LYS A 113 10.25 13.79 -11.66
CA LYS A 113 10.13 12.35 -11.75
C LYS A 113 8.76 11.92 -11.25
N ILE A 114 8.18 10.95 -11.93
CA ILE A 114 6.90 10.36 -11.55
C ILE A 114 7.18 9.02 -10.89
N SER A 115 6.71 8.88 -9.66
CA SER A 115 6.85 7.63 -8.91
C SER A 115 5.49 7.04 -8.62
N PRO A 116 5.34 5.70 -8.71
CA PRO A 116 4.08 5.05 -8.37
C PRO A 116 3.88 5.03 -6.86
N GLN A 117 2.68 5.39 -6.44
CA GLN A 117 2.33 5.43 -5.03
C GLN A 117 0.92 4.92 -4.84
N VAL A 118 0.69 4.18 -3.77
CA VAL A 118 -0.64 3.72 -3.38
C VAL A 118 -0.94 4.28 -2.00
N MET A 119 -2.05 5.00 -1.89
CA MET A 119 -2.52 5.52 -0.61
C MET A 119 -3.40 4.47 0.04
N ILE A 120 -2.95 3.90 1.13
CA ILE A 120 -3.65 2.82 1.83
C ILE A 120 -4.87 3.40 2.54
N LYS A 121 -6.05 2.85 2.24
CA LYS A 121 -7.27 3.17 2.96
C LYS A 121 -7.49 2.23 4.14
N ASP A 122 -7.17 0.96 3.94
CA ASP A 122 -7.30 -0.04 4.98
C ASP A 122 -6.41 -1.22 4.66
N TYR A 123 -6.13 -2.05 5.65
CA TYR A 123 -5.32 -3.24 5.47
C TYR A 123 -5.67 -4.28 6.51
N GLU A 124 -5.29 -5.53 6.24
CA GLU A 124 -5.40 -6.61 7.21
C GLU A 124 -4.10 -7.42 7.22
N ILE A 125 -3.76 -7.90 8.40
CA ILE A 125 -2.60 -8.78 8.56
C ILE A 125 -3.09 -10.21 8.40
N VAL A 126 -2.50 -10.94 7.45
CA VAL A 126 -2.94 -12.30 7.15
C VAL A 126 -1.95 -13.36 7.61
N ASP A 127 -0.69 -12.98 7.84
CA ASP A 127 0.32 -13.93 8.30
C ASP A 127 1.51 -13.22 8.90
N ARG A 128 2.22 -13.94 9.77
CA ARG A 128 3.49 -13.52 10.32
C ARG A 128 4.44 -14.70 10.25
N ALA A 129 5.62 -14.48 9.74
CA ALA A 129 6.61 -15.54 9.61
C ALA A 129 7.97 -15.05 10.06
N ASN A 130 8.70 -15.94 10.73
CA ASN A 130 10.07 -15.68 11.14
C ASN A 130 11.00 -16.60 10.37
N TYR A 131 12.20 -16.11 10.12
CA TYR A 131 13.21 -16.92 9.46
C TYR A 131 13.81 -17.98 10.39
N TYR A 132 13.61 -17.83 11.70
CA TYR A 132 14.10 -18.78 12.71
C TYR A 132 12.93 -19.50 13.36
N PHE A 133 13.12 -20.77 13.57
CA PHE A 133 12.10 -21.60 14.21
C PHE A 133 12.70 -22.38 15.32
#